data_1f4e69054c1cbd23f69920295f488404
#
_entry.id   1f4e69054c1cbd23f69920295f488404
#
_cell.length_a   1.000
_cell.length_b   1.000
_cell.length_c   1.000
_cell.angle_alpha   90.00
_cell.angle_beta   90.00
_cell.angle_gamma   90.00
#
_symmetry.space_group_name_H-M   'P 1'
#
loop_
_entity.id
_entity.type
_entity.pdbx_description
1 polymer ?
#
loop_
_entity_poly.entity_id
_entity_poly.type
_entity_poly.pdbx_seq_one_letter_code
_entity_poly.pdbx_strand_id
1 'polypeptide(L)' 'MDKREIFYLREACNSLRFCTYLIKTRCAEAAYKLHDLEQQQQVLREILMREDSSYYIPDEQPPLINDGDSKK' A
#
# COMPACT_ATOMS: atom_id res chain seq x y z
N MET A 1 -2.95 18.65 7.53
CA MET A 1 -1.82 18.10 6.78
C MET A 1 -1.84 18.69 5.39
N ASP A 2 -0.70 19.15 4.89
CA ASP A 2 -0.71 19.78 3.58
C ASP A 2 -0.60 18.74 2.46
N LYS A 3 -0.73 19.22 1.21
CA LYS A 3 -0.76 18.32 0.07
C LYS A 3 0.54 17.55 -0.10
N ARG A 4 1.66 18.18 0.22
CA ARG A 4 2.95 17.52 0.08
C ARG A 4 3.08 16.37 1.07
N GLU A 5 2.65 16.60 2.30
CA GLU A 5 2.69 15.56 3.32
C GLU A 5 1.78 14.41 2.95
N ILE A 6 0.60 14.72 2.43
CA ILE A 6 -0.32 13.67 1.98
C ILE A 6 0.30 12.86 0.85
N PHE A 7 0.95 13.56 -0.09
CA PHE A 7 1.61 12.87 -1.18
C PHE A 7 2.66 11.87 -0.67
N TYR A 8 3.49 12.30 0.28
CA TYR A 8 4.53 11.40 0.79
C TYR A 8 3.94 10.22 1.56
N LEU A 9 2.87 10.45 2.28
CA LEU A 9 2.21 9.34 2.97
C LEU A 9 1.63 8.34 1.99
N ARG A 10 1.07 8.83 0.91
CA ARG A 10 0.55 7.95 -0.14
C ARG A 10 1.66 7.13 -0.76
N GLU A 11 2.80 7.76 -1.03
CA GLU A 11 3.93 7.04 -1.60
C GLU A 11 4.45 5.99 -0.64
N ALA A 12 4.53 6.32 0.64
CA ALA A 12 4.98 5.36 1.64
C ALA A 12 4.03 4.18 1.73
N CYS A 13 2.73 4.46 1.72
CA CYS A 13 1.74 3.40 1.78
C CYS A 13 1.83 2.48 0.56
N ASN A 14 1.99 3.07 -0.61
CA ASN A 14 2.16 2.28 -1.83
C ASN A 14 3.42 1.43 -1.80
N SER A 15 4.50 1.98 -1.28
CA SER A 15 5.75 1.23 -1.16
C SER A 15 5.58 0.02 -0.25
N LEU A 16 4.89 0.19 0.86
CA LEU A 16 4.64 -0.92 1.78
C LEU A 16 3.77 -1.99 1.13
N ARG A 17 2.76 -1.55 0.39
CA ARG A 17 1.89 -2.50 -0.31
C ARG A 17 2.68 -3.29 -1.34
N PHE A 18 3.56 -2.62 -2.06
CA PHE A 18 4.36 -3.29 -3.06
C PHE A 18 5.34 -4.27 -2.40
N CYS A 19 5.95 -3.86 -1.28
CA CYS A 19 6.82 -4.78 -0.54
C CYS A 19 6.06 -6.02 -0.10
N THR A 20 4.86 -5.84 0.43
CA THR A 20 4.04 -6.97 0.84
C THR A 20 3.75 -7.89 -0.32
N TYR A 21 3.41 -7.31 -1.46
CA TYR A 21 3.14 -8.07 -2.66
C TYR A 21 4.35 -8.89 -3.10
N LEU A 22 5.53 -8.26 -3.12
CA LEU A 22 6.74 -8.96 -3.52
C LEU A 22 7.09 -10.10 -2.58
N ILE A 23 6.91 -9.88 -1.28
CA ILE A 23 7.19 -10.93 -0.32
C ILE A 23 6.27 -12.12 -0.56
N LYS A 24 4.98 -11.85 -0.77
CA LYS A 24 4.02 -12.92 -0.97
C LYS A 24 4.26 -13.70 -2.26
N THR A 25 4.76 -13.02 -3.28
CA THR A 25 4.88 -13.66 -4.60
C THR A 25 6.28 -14.08 -4.97
N ARG A 26 7.31 -13.46 -4.37
CA ARG A 26 8.67 -13.70 -4.82
C ARG A 26 9.69 -13.93 -3.73
N CYS A 27 9.40 -13.56 -2.51
CA CYS A 27 10.37 -13.61 -1.42
C CYS A 27 9.76 -14.28 -0.21
N ALA A 28 9.34 -15.52 -0.37
CA ALA A 28 8.63 -16.22 0.71
C ALA A 28 9.46 -16.31 1.98
N GLU A 29 10.78 -16.29 1.86
CA GLU A 29 11.63 -16.35 3.05
C GLU A 29 11.48 -15.13 3.95
N ALA A 30 10.94 -14.04 3.42
CA ALA A 30 10.70 -12.83 4.21
C ALA A 30 9.27 -12.77 4.74
N ALA A 31 8.51 -13.86 4.63
CA ALA A 31 7.11 -13.84 5.04
C ALA A 31 6.91 -13.48 6.50
N TYR A 32 7.93 -13.68 7.32
CA TYR A 32 7.83 -13.33 8.73
C TYR A 32 7.64 -11.83 8.95
N LYS A 33 7.93 -11.02 7.95
CA LYS A 33 7.74 -9.57 8.02
C LYS A 33 6.34 -9.12 7.62
N LEU A 34 5.54 -10.02 7.06
CA LEU A 34 4.26 -9.61 6.49
C LEU A 34 3.35 -8.95 7.51
N HIS A 35 3.29 -9.52 8.71
CA HIS A 35 2.41 -8.96 9.72
C HIS A 35 2.77 -7.52 10.04
N ASP A 36 4.06 -7.25 10.23
CA ASP A 36 4.52 -5.90 10.55
C ASP A 36 4.21 -4.94 9.42
N LEU A 37 4.49 -5.36 8.19
CA LEU A 37 4.24 -4.50 7.04
C LEU A 37 2.77 -4.20 6.88
N GLU A 38 1.92 -5.19 7.11
CA GLU A 38 0.47 -4.98 6.99
C GLU A 38 -0.03 -4.05 8.09
N GLN A 39 0.52 -4.14 9.29
CA GLN A 39 0.17 -3.21 10.36
C GLN A 39 0.53 -1.78 9.99
N GLN A 40 1.73 -1.59 9.44
CA GLN A 40 2.16 -0.26 9.03
C GLN A 40 1.29 0.28 7.91
N GLN A 41 0.93 -0.56 6.96
CA GLN A 41 0.01 -0.14 5.90
C GLN A 41 -1.31 0.32 6.49
N GLN A 42 -1.84 -0.42 7.44
CA GLN A 42 -3.13 -0.09 8.02
C GLN A 42 -3.09 1.28 8.70
N VAL A 43 -2.03 1.55 9.44
CA VAL A 43 -1.89 2.84 10.10
C VAL A 43 -1.86 3.97 9.06
N LEU A 44 -1.06 3.78 8.01
CA LEU A 44 -0.95 4.82 6.98
C LEU A 44 -2.26 5.02 6.24
N ARG A 45 -2.97 3.94 5.95
CA ARG A 45 -4.26 4.05 5.27
C ARG A 45 -5.27 4.82 6.11
N GLU A 46 -5.28 4.55 7.41
CA GLU A 46 -6.21 5.24 8.30
C GLU A 46 -5.89 6.73 8.36
N ILE A 47 -4.62 7.08 8.42
CA ILE A 47 -4.23 8.47 8.41
C ILE A 47 -4.66 9.13 7.10
N LEU A 48 -4.38 8.48 5.98
CA LEU A 48 -4.72 9.04 4.68
C LEU A 48 -6.21 9.22 4.51
N MET A 49 -6.99 8.25 4.94
CA MET A 49 -8.44 8.35 4.79
C MET A 49 -9.01 9.45 5.68
N ARG A 50 -8.39 9.67 6.83
CA ARG A 50 -8.82 10.75 7.71
C ARG A 50 -8.44 12.12 7.16
N GLU A 51 -7.22 12.24 6.62
CA GLU A 51 -6.70 13.52 6.16
C GLU A 51 -7.12 13.88 4.75
N ASP A 52 -7.40 12.87 3.94
CA ASP A 52 -7.78 13.07 2.55
C ASP A 52 -8.95 12.15 2.26
N SER A 53 -10.15 12.66 2.46
CA SER A 53 -11.35 11.84 2.36
C SER A 53 -11.60 11.34 0.94
N SER A 54 -10.97 11.93 -0.05
CA SER A 54 -11.12 11.47 -1.43
C SER A 54 -10.19 10.31 -1.76
N TYR A 55 -9.26 10.00 -0.89
CA TYR A 55 -8.27 8.96 -1.15
C TYR A 55 -8.83 7.59 -0.79
N TYR A 56 -8.66 6.63 -1.70
CA TYR A 56 -9.15 5.28 -1.50
C TYR A 56 -8.08 4.27 -1.87
N ILE A 57 -7.86 3.29 -1.01
CA ILE A 57 -6.91 2.22 -1.25
C ILE A 57 -7.66 0.91 -1.21
N PRO A 58 -7.72 0.17 -2.34
CA PRO A 58 -8.37 -1.14 -2.33
C PRO A 58 -7.57 -2.11 -1.47
N ASP A 59 -8.27 -2.88 -0.67
CA ASP A 59 -7.61 -3.79 0.26
C ASP A 59 -6.91 -4.94 -0.43
N GLU A 60 -7.52 -5.44 -1.48
CA GLU A 60 -7.13 -6.74 -2.02
C GLU A 60 -6.13 -6.65 -3.16
N GLN A 61 -5.90 -5.49 -3.71
CA GLN A 61 -5.13 -5.40 -4.94
C GLN A 61 -3.66 -5.16 -4.68
N PRO A 62 -2.80 -5.82 -5.44
CA PRO A 62 -1.40 -5.43 -5.42
C PRO A 62 -1.27 -4.03 -5.98
N PRO A 63 -0.29 -3.35 -5.54
CA PRO A 63 -0.06 -2.02 -6.10
C PRO A 63 0.33 -2.14 -7.54
N LEU A 64 0.07 -1.44 -8.23
CA LEU A 64 0.52 -1.40 -9.43
C LEU A 64 0.53 -2.03 -10.48
N ILE A 65 0.77 -2.09 -10.93
CA ILE A 65 1.08 -2.55 -12.04
C ILE A 65 0.15 -3.25 -12.70
N ASN A 66 -0.22 -3.36 -13.04
CA ASN A 66 -0.91 -3.95 -13.79
C ASN A 66 -1.67 -3.88 -14.60
N ASP A 67 -1.63 -3.73 -14.84
CA ASP A 67 -2.21 -3.76 -15.56
C ASP A 67 -2.78 -4.18 -16.35
N GLY A 68 -2.75 -4.19 -16.67
CA GLY A 68 -3.22 -4.44 -17.51
C GLY A 68 -4.06 -5.14 -17.78
N ASP A 69 -4.02 -5.35 -17.46
CA ASP A 69 -4.74 -5.97 -17.77
C ASP A 69 -5.81 -5.97 -17.84
N SER A 70 -5.85 -5.56 -17.56
CA SER A 70 -6.71 -5.53 -17.70
C SER A 70 -7.62 -5.51 -18.25
N LYS A 71 -7.73 -5.49 -18.55
CA LYS A 71 -8.47 -5.41 -19.12
C LYS A 71 -9.20 -5.75 -19.50
N LYS A 72 -9.31 -5.84 -19.46
CA LYS A 72 -9.86 -6.11 -19.89
C LYS A 72 -10.33 -6.30 -20.24
#